data_6853ff542c3a7029380a04a64432d434
#
_entry.id   6853ff542c3a7029380a04a64432d434
#
_cell.length_a   1.000
_cell.length_b   1.000
_cell.length_c   1.000
_cell.angle_alpha   90.00
_cell.angle_beta   90.00
_cell.angle_gamma   90.00
#
_symmetry.space_group_name_H-M   'P 1'
#
loop_
_entity.id
_entity.type
_entity.pdbx_description
1 polymer ?
#
loop_
_entity_poly.entity_id
_entity_poly.type
_entity_poly.pdbx_seq_one_letter_code
_entity_poly.pdbx_strand_id
1 'polypeptide(L)'
;MTIDAKPLCSSKPAERQPEWEMFNILPVGIILIDREYTIRFWNQCIARWTEIPGDSIVGQDLRNRFPHLASPVYTSRINQIFAGGPAVVFSFQFHPHIIPAPLPNGELLAEHTSVIPFDYKGDRLGIIMIEDITDLVGQVRQYRAMRQLANDEIAERKKAQDALFTANKKLNLLSSITRHDVLNQVTAVSSYLYLLENSLDAGSRQCQYVHKISRQMEMITHLLEIAREYEQMGISAPVWCDMQPILADCAQEVFAGSVKLVNNLPTGFEIFADKMIGKVMYNLFDNAKYHGMHVTRITVAFSRDGETGIFSVEDDGVGVPDSEKSRIFLKGVGSRSGLGLYLAQEILSLTGLKIRETGTPGKGARFEILIPPTMSRIREL
;
A
#
# COMPACT_ATOMS: atom_id res chain seq x y z
N MET A 1 72.22 -65.17 -6.16
CA MET A 1 71.81 -63.84 -5.57
C MET A 1 70.35 -63.87 -5.46
N THR A 2 69.89 -64.19 -4.27
CA THR A 2 68.48 -64.28 -3.91
C THR A 2 67.99 -62.89 -3.48
N ILE A 3 66.93 -62.38 -4.15
CA ILE A 3 66.35 -61.13 -3.81
C ILE A 3 65.11 -61.44 -2.89
N ASP A 4 65.25 -61.10 -1.60
CA ASP A 4 64.22 -61.18 -0.62
C ASP A 4 63.04 -60.24 -0.96
N ALA A 5 61.90 -60.83 -1.26
CA ALA A 5 60.64 -60.09 -1.37
C ALA A 5 60.05 -59.91 0.08
N LYS A 6 59.99 -58.65 0.51
CA LYS A 6 59.31 -58.26 1.70
C LYS A 6 57.79 -58.54 1.54
N PRO A 7 57.13 -59.14 2.53
CA PRO A 7 55.68 -59.39 2.43
C PRO A 7 54.89 -58.08 2.53
N LEU A 8 53.98 -57.85 1.58
CA LEU A 8 52.96 -56.85 1.66
C LEU A 8 52.12 -57.02 2.95
N CYS A 9 52.07 -55.95 3.72
CA CYS A 9 51.27 -55.87 4.92
C CYS A 9 49.79 -56.17 4.58
N SER A 10 49.31 -57.33 5.02
CA SER A 10 47.91 -57.74 4.94
C SER A 10 47.09 -56.84 5.91
N SER A 11 46.42 -55.84 5.37
CA SER A 11 45.36 -55.13 6.12
C SER A 11 44.26 -56.14 6.49
N LYS A 12 44.08 -56.40 7.79
CA LYS A 12 42.88 -57.09 8.27
C LYS A 12 41.61 -56.42 7.75
N PRO A 13 40.62 -57.13 7.25
CA PRO A 13 39.35 -56.54 6.89
C PRO A 13 38.77 -55.86 8.13
N ALA A 14 38.31 -54.60 8.00
CA ALA A 14 37.74 -53.86 9.09
C ALA A 14 36.51 -54.61 9.60
N GLU A 15 36.55 -55.07 10.86
CA GLU A 15 35.41 -55.75 11.51
C GLU A 15 34.21 -54.86 11.46
N ARG A 16 33.14 -55.26 10.74
CA ARG A 16 31.83 -54.58 10.77
C ARG A 16 31.32 -54.63 12.22
N GLN A 17 31.08 -53.42 12.79
CA GLN A 17 30.49 -53.29 14.12
C GLN A 17 28.96 -53.23 13.96
N PRO A 18 28.21 -54.28 14.34
CA PRO A 18 26.74 -54.33 14.14
C PRO A 18 26.03 -53.16 14.81
N GLU A 19 26.61 -52.61 15.90
CA GLU A 19 26.08 -51.51 16.69
C GLU A 19 25.97 -50.20 15.86
N TRP A 20 26.75 -50.00 14.80
CA TRP A 20 26.74 -48.80 13.98
C TRP A 20 25.78 -48.89 12.80
N GLU A 21 25.20 -50.03 12.52
CA GLU A 21 24.20 -50.25 11.46
C GLU A 21 22.94 -49.36 11.65
N MET A 22 22.63 -48.99 12.90
CA MET A 22 21.55 -48.05 13.22
C MET A 22 21.72 -46.70 12.56
N PHE A 23 22.95 -46.23 12.27
CA PHE A 23 23.19 -44.98 11.60
C PHE A 23 22.78 -44.98 10.10
N ASN A 24 22.55 -46.14 9.51
CA ASN A 24 22.06 -46.27 8.15
C ASN A 24 20.60 -45.82 7.98
N ILE A 25 19.82 -45.75 9.07
CA ILE A 25 18.42 -45.31 9.04
C ILE A 25 18.31 -43.79 8.95
N LEU A 26 19.33 -43.05 9.37
CA LEU A 26 19.31 -41.62 9.46
C LEU A 26 19.45 -40.98 8.08
N PRO A 27 18.65 -39.92 7.77
CA PRO A 27 18.69 -39.22 6.51
C PRO A 27 19.83 -38.17 6.42
N VAL A 28 20.90 -38.41 7.15
CA VAL A 28 22.11 -37.55 7.20
C VAL A 28 23.35 -38.41 6.89
N GLY A 29 24.32 -37.80 6.25
CA GLY A 29 25.62 -38.47 6.03
C GLY A 29 26.38 -38.62 7.33
N ILE A 30 26.80 -39.85 7.66
CA ILE A 30 27.58 -40.12 8.87
C ILE A 30 28.87 -40.86 8.51
N ILE A 31 29.98 -40.30 9.01
CA ILE A 31 31.32 -40.85 8.86
C ILE A 31 31.92 -40.92 10.28
N LEU A 32 32.43 -42.07 10.69
CA LEU A 32 33.27 -42.19 11.88
C LEU A 32 34.73 -42.23 11.50
N ILE A 33 35.54 -41.42 12.14
CA ILE A 33 37.01 -41.40 11.98
C ILE A 33 37.72 -41.55 13.30
N ASP A 34 38.91 -42.13 13.27
CA ASP A 34 39.83 -42.11 14.40
C ASP A 34 40.79 -40.91 14.38
N ARG A 35 41.76 -40.86 15.32
CA ARG A 35 42.76 -39.77 15.41
C ARG A 35 43.69 -39.67 14.19
N GLU A 36 43.90 -40.76 13.51
CA GLU A 36 44.72 -40.88 12.29
C GLU A 36 43.89 -40.53 11.03
N TYR A 37 42.60 -40.13 11.21
CA TYR A 37 41.62 -39.89 10.14
C TYR A 37 41.25 -41.16 9.36
N THR A 38 41.48 -42.33 9.89
CA THR A 38 41.05 -43.59 9.26
C THR A 38 39.54 -43.71 9.40
N ILE A 39 38.86 -43.95 8.30
CA ILE A 39 37.41 -44.12 8.25
C ILE A 39 37.04 -45.46 8.89
N ARG A 40 36.30 -45.41 9.97
CA ARG A 40 35.79 -46.56 10.72
C ARG A 40 34.39 -46.96 10.32
N PHE A 41 33.63 -46.01 9.85
CA PHE A 41 32.25 -46.25 9.39
C PHE A 41 31.88 -45.20 8.32
N TRP A 42 31.05 -45.62 7.39
CA TRP A 42 30.54 -44.83 6.28
C TRP A 42 29.12 -45.28 6.01
N ASN A 43 28.06 -44.44 6.37
CA ASN A 43 26.70 -44.89 6.28
C ASN A 43 26.17 -44.88 4.83
N GLN A 44 25.00 -45.51 4.66
CA GLN A 44 24.36 -45.59 3.34
C GLN A 44 23.96 -44.23 2.77
N CYS A 45 23.67 -43.25 3.60
CA CYS A 45 23.28 -41.93 3.16
C CYS A 45 24.45 -41.23 2.42
N ILE A 46 25.62 -41.18 3.05
CA ILE A 46 26.79 -40.54 2.42
C ILE A 46 27.33 -41.40 1.26
N ALA A 47 27.17 -42.73 1.32
CA ALA A 47 27.50 -43.61 0.20
C ALA A 47 26.67 -43.27 -1.05
N ARG A 48 25.39 -43.01 -0.91
CA ARG A 48 24.52 -42.61 -2.02
C ARG A 48 24.86 -41.22 -2.55
N TRP A 49 25.14 -40.25 -1.67
CA TRP A 49 25.44 -38.87 -2.08
C TRP A 49 26.78 -38.76 -2.83
N THR A 50 27.79 -39.52 -2.41
CA THR A 50 29.14 -39.47 -2.99
C THR A 50 29.38 -40.53 -4.06
N GLU A 51 28.43 -41.44 -4.24
CA GLU A 51 28.58 -42.65 -5.09
C GLU A 51 29.75 -43.55 -4.66
N ILE A 52 30.27 -43.44 -3.43
CA ILE A 52 31.36 -44.22 -2.87
C ILE A 52 30.81 -45.28 -1.95
N PRO A 53 30.89 -46.58 -2.29
CA PRO A 53 30.43 -47.65 -1.36
C PRO A 53 31.26 -47.70 -0.09
N GLY A 54 30.61 -47.90 1.08
CA GLY A 54 31.29 -47.96 2.36
C GLY A 54 32.40 -49.05 2.41
N ASP A 55 32.17 -50.21 1.80
CA ASP A 55 33.15 -51.33 1.77
C ASP A 55 34.44 -50.95 1.01
N SER A 56 34.41 -49.95 0.16
CA SER A 56 35.56 -49.47 -0.60
C SER A 56 36.39 -48.41 0.11
N ILE A 57 35.83 -47.72 1.12
CA ILE A 57 36.47 -46.55 1.72
C ILE A 57 36.79 -46.78 3.25
N VAL A 58 36.08 -47.68 3.89
CA VAL A 58 36.33 -48.00 5.32
C VAL A 58 37.77 -48.59 5.44
N GLY A 59 38.53 -48.13 6.43
CA GLY A 59 39.91 -48.46 6.64
C GLY A 59 40.92 -47.57 5.93
N GLN A 60 40.47 -46.67 5.06
CA GLN A 60 41.34 -45.68 4.38
C GLN A 60 41.37 -44.36 5.19
N ASP A 61 42.44 -43.59 4.97
CA ASP A 61 42.53 -42.22 5.48
C ASP A 61 41.61 -41.28 4.67
N LEU A 62 40.73 -40.61 5.38
CA LEU A 62 39.78 -39.65 4.77
C LEU A 62 40.45 -38.56 3.95
N ARG A 63 41.67 -38.15 4.34
CA ARG A 63 42.45 -37.10 3.66
C ARG A 63 43.03 -37.57 2.32
N ASN A 64 43.23 -38.87 2.18
CA ASN A 64 43.70 -39.43 0.88
C ASN A 64 42.56 -39.34 -0.16
N ARG A 65 41.34 -39.55 0.25
CA ARG A 65 40.15 -39.45 -0.62
C ARG A 65 39.71 -38.01 -0.85
N PHE A 66 39.84 -37.18 0.16
CA PHE A 66 39.47 -35.76 0.15
C PHE A 66 40.70 -34.90 0.56
N PRO A 67 41.64 -34.64 -0.36
CA PRO A 67 42.93 -34.00 -0.03
C PRO A 67 42.82 -32.60 0.58
N HIS A 68 41.75 -31.86 0.28
CA HIS A 68 41.52 -30.53 0.85
C HIS A 68 41.36 -30.58 2.39
N LEU A 69 40.91 -31.70 2.95
CA LEU A 69 40.78 -31.90 4.41
C LEU A 69 42.13 -32.01 5.13
N ALA A 70 43.22 -32.21 4.41
CA ALA A 70 44.58 -32.13 4.98
C ALA A 70 45.01 -30.68 5.30
N SER A 71 44.29 -29.67 4.82
CA SER A 71 44.58 -28.26 5.14
C SER A 71 44.44 -27.97 6.63
N PRO A 72 45.34 -27.10 7.19
CA PRO A 72 45.23 -26.66 8.60
C PRO A 72 43.92 -26.07 8.98
N VAL A 73 43.16 -25.50 8.04
CA VAL A 73 41.80 -24.95 8.25
C VAL A 73 40.83 -26.02 8.81
N TYR A 74 40.95 -27.25 8.33
CA TYR A 74 40.12 -28.37 8.77
C TYR A 74 40.79 -29.17 9.88
N THR A 75 42.06 -29.57 9.68
CA THR A 75 42.75 -30.46 10.64
C THR A 75 42.92 -29.83 12.02
N SER A 76 43.23 -28.54 12.12
CA SER A 76 43.37 -27.88 13.42
C SER A 76 42.07 -27.91 14.24
N ARG A 77 40.91 -27.75 13.57
CA ARG A 77 39.58 -27.76 14.19
C ARG A 77 39.14 -29.20 14.53
N ILE A 78 39.33 -30.15 13.61
CA ILE A 78 38.96 -31.55 13.84
C ILE A 78 39.84 -32.16 14.95
N ASN A 79 41.13 -31.84 15.00
CA ASN A 79 42.04 -32.35 16.05
C ASN A 79 41.65 -31.87 17.46
N GLN A 80 40.93 -30.75 17.60
CA GLN A 80 40.47 -30.28 18.90
C GLN A 80 39.52 -31.31 19.57
N ILE A 81 38.69 -32.00 18.79
CA ILE A 81 37.76 -33.01 19.34
C ILE A 81 38.53 -34.19 19.97
N PHE A 82 39.64 -34.61 19.38
CA PHE A 82 40.49 -35.67 19.87
C PHE A 82 41.31 -35.25 21.11
N ALA A 83 41.57 -33.94 21.25
CA ALA A 83 42.22 -33.35 22.43
C ALA A 83 41.29 -33.08 23.61
N GLY A 84 40.01 -33.49 23.54
CA GLY A 84 39.03 -33.25 24.59
C GLY A 84 38.15 -32.02 24.38
N GLY A 85 38.26 -31.34 23.22
CA GLY A 85 37.48 -30.17 22.88
C GLY A 85 36.02 -30.48 22.52
N PRO A 86 35.18 -29.46 22.42
CA PRO A 86 33.77 -29.60 22.05
C PRO A 86 33.58 -29.95 20.56
N ALA A 87 32.35 -30.25 20.20
CA ALA A 87 31.96 -30.42 18.79
C ALA A 87 32.34 -29.19 17.94
N VAL A 88 32.71 -29.43 16.68
CA VAL A 88 33.11 -28.40 15.70
C VAL A 88 32.09 -28.37 14.60
N VAL A 89 31.67 -27.17 14.20
CA VAL A 89 30.69 -26.93 13.12
C VAL A 89 31.39 -26.25 11.94
N PHE A 90 31.16 -26.77 10.75
CA PHE A 90 31.56 -26.18 9.49
C PHE A 90 30.32 -25.69 8.74
N SER A 91 30.16 -24.38 8.69
CA SER A 91 29.07 -23.77 7.98
C SER A 91 29.32 -23.77 6.46
N PHE A 92 28.31 -24.09 5.68
CA PHE A 92 28.32 -24.02 4.21
C PHE A 92 28.83 -22.66 3.68
N GLN A 93 28.53 -21.58 4.37
CA GLN A 93 28.92 -20.24 3.94
C GLN A 93 30.44 -20.02 3.92
N PHE A 94 31.18 -20.64 4.85
CA PHE A 94 32.64 -20.46 5.00
C PHE A 94 33.44 -21.69 4.58
N HIS A 95 32.81 -22.86 4.61
CA HIS A 95 33.45 -24.14 4.37
C HIS A 95 32.52 -24.99 3.47
N PRO A 96 32.30 -24.58 2.21
CA PRO A 96 31.43 -25.32 1.32
C PRO A 96 32.09 -26.66 0.96
N HIS A 97 31.25 -27.68 0.89
CA HIS A 97 31.63 -29.00 0.36
C HIS A 97 32.80 -29.70 1.12
N ILE A 98 32.62 -29.95 2.41
CA ILE A 98 33.55 -30.77 3.21
C ILE A 98 33.70 -32.16 2.59
N ILE A 99 32.58 -32.78 2.24
CA ILE A 99 32.54 -34.02 1.47
C ILE A 99 31.77 -33.75 0.18
N PRO A 100 32.46 -33.36 -0.92
CA PRO A 100 31.79 -33.00 -2.16
C PRO A 100 30.91 -34.14 -2.67
N ALA A 101 29.62 -33.88 -2.75
CA ALA A 101 28.61 -34.83 -3.24
C ALA A 101 27.90 -34.20 -4.46
N PRO A 102 28.00 -34.80 -5.65
CA PRO A 102 27.41 -34.26 -6.87
C PRO A 102 25.86 -34.47 -6.86
N LEU A 103 25.15 -33.44 -7.29
CA LEU A 103 23.71 -33.51 -7.55
C LEU A 103 23.46 -33.89 -9.02
N PRO A 104 22.27 -34.39 -9.37
CA PRO A 104 21.92 -34.74 -10.76
C PRO A 104 22.01 -33.59 -11.76
N ASN A 105 21.90 -32.32 -11.26
CA ASN A 105 22.04 -31.11 -12.09
C ASN A 105 23.51 -30.65 -12.32
N GLY A 106 24.46 -31.38 -11.78
CA GLY A 106 25.91 -31.08 -11.89
C GLY A 106 26.42 -30.09 -10.83
N GLU A 107 25.56 -29.57 -9.97
CA GLU A 107 25.97 -28.79 -8.79
C GLU A 107 26.41 -29.71 -7.66
N LEU A 108 27.07 -29.15 -6.65
CA LEU A 108 27.40 -29.88 -5.44
C LEU A 108 26.31 -29.64 -4.34
N LEU A 109 26.08 -30.68 -3.57
CA LEU A 109 25.18 -30.63 -2.41
C LEU A 109 25.62 -29.52 -1.45
N ALA A 110 24.68 -28.67 -1.06
CA ALA A 110 24.94 -27.70 0.01
C ALA A 110 24.83 -28.41 1.36
N GLU A 111 25.92 -28.44 2.09
CA GLU A 111 26.02 -29.23 3.33
C GLU A 111 26.27 -28.38 4.56
N HIS A 112 25.66 -28.80 5.66
CA HIS A 112 26.02 -28.35 7.01
C HIS A 112 26.72 -29.50 7.71
N THR A 113 28.01 -29.32 8.05
CA THR A 113 28.82 -30.38 8.60
C THR A 113 29.17 -30.10 10.04
N SER A 114 28.94 -31.06 10.93
CA SER A 114 29.39 -31.03 12.31
C SER A 114 30.29 -32.24 12.62
N VAL A 115 31.32 -32.02 13.42
CA VAL A 115 32.22 -33.06 13.87
C VAL A 115 32.11 -33.14 15.41
N ILE A 116 31.64 -34.29 15.89
CA ILE A 116 31.27 -34.51 17.30
C ILE A 116 32.20 -35.58 17.90
N PRO A 117 32.80 -35.34 19.07
CA PRO A 117 33.56 -36.38 19.77
C PRO A 117 32.63 -37.53 20.21
N PHE A 118 33.10 -38.77 20.03
CA PHE A 118 32.38 -39.97 20.37
C PHE A 118 33.35 -40.99 21.02
N ASP A 119 33.12 -41.29 22.29
CA ASP A 119 33.94 -42.27 23.01
C ASP A 119 33.34 -43.67 22.88
N TYR A 120 34.10 -44.62 22.32
CA TYR A 120 33.67 -45.97 22.07
C TYR A 120 34.73 -46.99 22.44
N LYS A 121 34.39 -47.91 23.35
CA LYS A 121 35.29 -49.00 23.84
C LYS A 121 36.67 -48.52 24.31
N GLY A 122 36.75 -47.30 24.86
CA GLY A 122 37.99 -46.69 25.32
C GLY A 122 38.73 -45.86 24.29
N ASP A 123 38.30 -45.91 23.04
CA ASP A 123 38.87 -45.06 21.94
C ASP A 123 38.01 -43.83 21.71
N ARG A 124 38.66 -42.69 21.45
CA ARG A 124 37.97 -41.46 21.08
C ARG A 124 37.92 -41.35 19.54
N LEU A 125 36.69 -41.38 19.03
CA LEU A 125 36.34 -41.23 17.63
C LEU A 125 35.75 -39.87 17.33
N GLY A 126 35.76 -39.46 16.04
CA GLY A 126 35.00 -38.30 15.56
C GLY A 126 33.83 -38.77 14.70
N ILE A 127 32.63 -38.32 15.04
CA ILE A 127 31.46 -38.46 14.16
C ILE A 127 31.40 -37.23 13.29
N ILE A 128 31.59 -37.35 11.98
CA ILE A 128 31.31 -36.32 10.99
C ILE A 128 29.85 -36.52 10.55
N MET A 129 28.99 -35.57 10.89
CA MET A 129 27.59 -35.57 10.52
C MET A 129 27.38 -34.50 9.45
N ILE A 130 26.79 -34.87 8.34
CA ILE A 130 26.58 -34.02 7.16
C ILE A 130 25.09 -33.96 6.90
N GLU A 131 24.52 -32.78 6.96
CA GLU A 131 23.11 -32.51 6.66
C GLU A 131 23.00 -31.85 5.28
N ASP A 132 22.07 -32.35 4.46
CA ASP A 132 21.72 -31.72 3.20
C ASP A 132 20.85 -30.50 3.47
N ILE A 133 21.36 -29.32 3.12
CA ILE A 133 20.66 -28.05 3.25
C ILE A 133 20.41 -27.38 1.89
N THR A 134 20.49 -28.15 0.80
CA THR A 134 20.40 -27.64 -0.58
C THR A 134 19.06 -26.90 -0.80
N ASP A 135 17.94 -27.49 -0.40
CA ASP A 135 16.64 -26.88 -0.52
C ASP A 135 16.51 -25.61 0.33
N LEU A 136 17.05 -25.63 1.53
CA LEU A 136 17.04 -24.45 2.41
C LEU A 136 17.84 -23.29 1.80
N VAL A 137 19.02 -23.58 1.27
CA VAL A 137 19.87 -22.58 0.60
C VAL A 137 19.16 -22.02 -0.63
N GLY A 138 18.50 -22.89 -1.40
CA GLY A 138 17.67 -22.51 -2.54
C GLY A 138 16.54 -21.54 -2.15
N GLN A 139 15.78 -21.90 -1.14
CA GLN A 139 14.69 -21.06 -0.62
C GLN A 139 15.21 -19.71 -0.10
N VAL A 140 16.30 -19.68 0.64
CA VAL A 140 16.90 -18.43 1.14
C VAL A 140 17.35 -17.52 -0.02
N ARG A 141 17.95 -18.10 -1.08
CA ARG A 141 18.33 -17.34 -2.27
C ARG A 141 17.11 -16.74 -2.97
N GLN A 142 16.06 -17.53 -3.19
CA GLN A 142 14.82 -17.05 -3.79
C GLN A 142 14.16 -15.95 -2.96
N TYR A 143 14.07 -16.15 -1.64
CA TYR A 143 13.51 -15.14 -0.75
C TYR A 143 14.30 -13.82 -0.78
N ARG A 144 15.63 -13.87 -0.80
CA ARG A 144 16.48 -12.67 -0.91
C ARG A 144 16.27 -11.95 -2.24
N ALA A 145 16.19 -12.68 -3.35
CA ALA A 145 15.95 -12.10 -4.67
C ALA A 145 14.56 -11.43 -4.73
N MET A 146 13.52 -12.10 -4.24
CA MET A 146 12.16 -11.55 -4.20
C MET A 146 12.08 -10.30 -3.32
N ARG A 147 12.74 -10.32 -2.16
CA ARG A 147 12.80 -9.16 -1.26
C ARG A 147 13.51 -7.96 -1.90
N GLN A 148 14.57 -8.22 -2.66
CA GLN A 148 15.29 -7.16 -3.37
C GLN A 148 14.38 -6.50 -4.42
N LEU A 149 13.71 -7.29 -5.26
CA LEU A 149 12.76 -6.79 -6.24
C LEU A 149 11.64 -5.96 -5.61
N ALA A 150 11.06 -6.45 -4.51
CA ALA A 150 10.02 -5.72 -3.79
C ALA A 150 10.52 -4.37 -3.23
N ASN A 151 11.74 -4.34 -2.69
CA ASN A 151 12.33 -3.09 -2.19
C ASN A 151 12.60 -2.08 -3.32
N ASP A 152 13.07 -2.55 -4.47
CA ASP A 152 13.34 -1.69 -5.63
C ASP A 152 12.01 -1.10 -6.18
N GLU A 153 10.95 -1.90 -6.26
CA GLU A 153 9.61 -1.44 -6.65
C GLU A 153 9.06 -0.39 -5.67
N ILE A 154 9.18 -0.64 -4.36
CA ILE A 154 8.77 0.33 -3.32
C ILE A 154 9.54 1.64 -3.47
N ALA A 155 10.85 1.58 -3.73
CA ALA A 155 11.67 2.77 -3.90
C ALA A 155 11.28 3.59 -5.15
N GLU A 156 10.99 2.93 -6.28
CA GLU A 156 10.50 3.59 -7.49
C GLU A 156 9.12 4.23 -7.28
N ARG A 157 8.21 3.49 -6.65
CA ARG A 157 6.86 3.99 -6.34
C ARG A 157 6.90 5.23 -5.45
N LYS A 158 7.78 5.22 -4.44
CA LYS A 158 7.98 6.38 -3.56
C LYS A 158 8.52 7.59 -4.31
N LYS A 159 9.51 7.41 -5.19
CA LYS A 159 10.05 8.50 -6.03
C LYS A 159 8.96 9.10 -6.93
N ALA A 160 8.14 8.26 -7.57
CA ALA A 160 7.04 8.73 -8.40
C ALA A 160 5.99 9.51 -7.58
N GLN A 161 5.67 9.04 -6.38
CA GLN A 161 4.75 9.71 -5.47
C GLN A 161 5.27 11.07 -5.00
N ASP A 162 6.55 11.15 -4.62
CA ASP A 162 7.20 12.41 -4.20
C ASP A 162 7.27 13.42 -5.35
N ALA A 163 7.54 12.96 -6.56
CA ALA A 163 7.54 13.81 -7.75
C ALA A 163 6.13 14.35 -8.06
N LEU A 164 5.10 13.49 -7.99
CA LEU A 164 3.70 13.89 -8.17
C LEU A 164 3.26 14.90 -7.10
N PHE A 165 3.60 14.65 -5.84
CA PHE A 165 3.32 15.58 -4.73
C PHE A 165 3.96 16.95 -4.96
N THR A 166 5.23 16.96 -5.38
CA THR A 166 5.98 18.20 -5.66
C THR A 166 5.37 18.97 -6.85
N ALA A 167 5.00 18.25 -7.93
CA ALA A 167 4.35 18.85 -9.09
C ALA A 167 2.99 19.46 -8.72
N ASN A 168 2.18 18.74 -7.96
CA ASN A 168 0.87 19.21 -7.49
C ASN A 168 1.01 20.46 -6.59
N LYS A 169 1.97 20.46 -5.68
CA LYS A 169 2.28 21.62 -4.82
C LYS A 169 2.68 22.85 -5.65
N LYS A 170 3.49 22.68 -6.70
CA LYS A 170 3.87 23.78 -7.62
C LYS A 170 2.67 24.31 -8.40
N LEU A 171 1.82 23.43 -8.91
CA LEU A 171 0.59 23.82 -9.60
C LEU A 171 -0.33 24.65 -8.71
N ASN A 172 -0.57 24.18 -7.49
CA ASN A 172 -1.42 24.88 -6.51
C ASN A 172 -0.84 26.25 -6.15
N LEU A 173 0.49 26.36 -5.98
CA LEU A 173 1.14 27.64 -5.71
C LEU A 173 0.98 28.62 -6.88
N LEU A 174 1.25 28.18 -8.11
CA LEU A 174 1.10 29.00 -9.32
C LEU A 174 -0.34 29.47 -9.49
N SER A 175 -1.31 28.56 -9.34
CA SER A 175 -2.72 28.90 -9.41
C SER A 175 -3.12 29.92 -8.33
N SER A 176 -2.66 29.74 -7.10
CA SER A 176 -2.92 30.70 -6.00
C SER A 176 -2.37 32.10 -6.27
N ILE A 177 -1.12 32.21 -6.79
CA ILE A 177 -0.51 33.49 -7.14
C ILE A 177 -1.31 34.15 -8.28
N THR A 178 -1.56 33.40 -9.36
CA THR A 178 -2.28 33.94 -10.52
C THR A 178 -3.67 34.43 -10.14
N ARG A 179 -4.40 33.67 -9.31
CA ARG A 179 -5.71 34.05 -8.83
C ARG A 179 -5.68 35.34 -7.98
N HIS A 180 -4.71 35.45 -7.05
CA HIS A 180 -4.53 36.64 -6.23
C HIS A 180 -4.32 37.87 -7.10
N ASP A 181 -3.45 37.77 -8.12
CA ASP A 181 -3.14 38.89 -8.99
C ASP A 181 -4.33 39.28 -9.86
N VAL A 182 -5.10 38.31 -10.39
CA VAL A 182 -6.33 38.55 -11.13
C VAL A 182 -7.40 39.21 -10.25
N LEU A 183 -7.58 38.73 -9.00
CA LEU A 183 -8.53 39.34 -8.05
C LEU A 183 -8.18 40.81 -7.76
N ASN A 184 -6.90 41.13 -7.62
CA ASN A 184 -6.47 42.49 -7.41
C ASN A 184 -6.82 43.39 -8.61
N GLN A 185 -6.63 42.89 -9.84
CA GLN A 185 -7.01 43.63 -11.06
C GLN A 185 -8.53 43.80 -11.18
N VAL A 186 -9.29 42.75 -10.89
CA VAL A 186 -10.76 42.80 -10.90
C VAL A 186 -11.26 43.81 -9.87
N THR A 187 -10.68 43.82 -8.66
CA THR A 187 -11.02 44.79 -7.59
C THR A 187 -10.76 46.22 -8.05
N ALA A 188 -9.60 46.49 -8.68
CA ALA A 188 -9.25 47.79 -9.18
C ALA A 188 -10.25 48.28 -10.27
N VAL A 189 -10.56 47.38 -11.23
CA VAL A 189 -11.55 47.69 -12.29
C VAL A 189 -12.95 47.95 -11.69
N SER A 190 -13.39 47.14 -10.74
CA SER A 190 -14.66 47.32 -10.03
C SER A 190 -14.74 48.65 -9.30
N SER A 191 -13.62 49.08 -8.69
CA SER A 191 -13.54 50.39 -8.03
C SER A 191 -13.68 51.56 -9.01
N TYR A 192 -13.05 51.46 -10.20
CA TYR A 192 -13.21 52.48 -11.24
C TYR A 192 -14.63 52.48 -11.82
N LEU A 193 -15.26 51.34 -12.00
CA LEU A 193 -16.66 51.22 -12.43
C LEU A 193 -17.61 51.88 -11.43
N TYR A 194 -17.39 51.67 -10.15
CA TYR A 194 -18.17 52.30 -9.07
C TYR A 194 -18.06 53.83 -9.11
N LEU A 195 -16.85 54.39 -9.29
CA LEU A 195 -16.62 55.81 -9.41
C LEU A 195 -17.29 56.40 -10.69
N LEU A 196 -17.23 55.67 -11.81
CA LEU A 196 -17.88 56.05 -13.06
C LEU A 196 -19.42 56.06 -12.90
N GLU A 197 -19.98 55.01 -12.28
CA GLU A 197 -21.42 54.89 -12.04
C GLU A 197 -21.97 56.08 -11.26
N ASN A 198 -21.25 56.50 -10.19
CA ASN A 198 -21.62 57.65 -9.38
C ASN A 198 -21.45 58.99 -10.08
N SER A 199 -20.74 59.05 -11.22
CA SER A 199 -20.51 60.28 -12.02
C SER A 199 -21.43 60.42 -13.24
N LEU A 200 -22.25 59.38 -13.52
CA LEU A 200 -23.12 59.34 -14.69
C LEU A 200 -24.58 59.54 -14.32
N ASP A 201 -25.35 60.13 -15.24
CA ASP A 201 -26.80 60.27 -15.08
C ASP A 201 -27.48 58.90 -15.06
N ALA A 202 -28.32 58.64 -14.07
CA ALA A 202 -29.10 57.45 -13.94
C ALA A 202 -30.01 57.28 -15.16
N GLY A 203 -29.85 56.18 -15.91
CA GLY A 203 -30.61 55.92 -17.16
C GLY A 203 -29.87 56.25 -18.43
N SER A 204 -28.67 56.85 -18.37
CA SER A 204 -27.84 57.08 -19.54
C SER A 204 -27.36 55.77 -20.16
N ARG A 205 -27.11 55.78 -21.49
CA ARG A 205 -26.58 54.60 -22.18
C ARG A 205 -25.21 54.18 -21.63
N GLN A 206 -24.42 55.15 -21.15
CA GLN A 206 -23.13 54.92 -20.50
C GLN A 206 -23.31 54.18 -19.16
N CYS A 207 -24.26 54.58 -18.33
CA CYS A 207 -24.59 53.92 -17.08
C CYS A 207 -25.00 52.45 -17.30
N GLN A 208 -25.79 52.17 -18.36
CA GLN A 208 -26.15 50.80 -18.73
C GLN A 208 -24.92 49.94 -19.12
N TYR A 209 -23.92 50.54 -19.77
CA TYR A 209 -22.66 49.82 -20.06
C TYR A 209 -21.84 49.56 -18.79
N VAL A 210 -21.77 50.53 -17.89
CA VAL A 210 -21.08 50.35 -16.59
C VAL A 210 -21.73 49.19 -15.84
N HIS A 211 -23.06 49.16 -15.69
CA HIS A 211 -23.75 48.02 -15.03
C HIS A 211 -23.46 46.67 -15.68
N LYS A 212 -23.41 46.62 -17.05
CA LYS A 212 -23.09 45.39 -17.75
C LYS A 212 -21.67 44.91 -17.46
N ILE A 213 -20.69 45.84 -17.40
CA ILE A 213 -19.30 45.53 -17.14
C ILE A 213 -19.14 45.12 -15.66
N SER A 214 -19.77 45.81 -14.70
CA SER A 214 -19.78 45.44 -13.30
C SER A 214 -20.28 44.04 -13.08
N ARG A 215 -21.36 43.65 -13.74
CA ARG A 215 -21.90 42.28 -13.72
C ARG A 215 -20.90 41.22 -14.27
N GLN A 216 -20.10 41.60 -15.28
CA GLN A 216 -19.05 40.70 -15.77
C GLN A 216 -17.89 40.56 -14.76
N MET A 217 -17.53 41.63 -14.04
CA MET A 217 -16.51 41.58 -13.00
C MET A 217 -16.96 40.70 -11.82
N GLU A 218 -18.22 40.81 -11.37
CA GLU A 218 -18.81 39.90 -10.39
C GLU A 218 -18.74 38.44 -10.82
N MET A 219 -19.04 38.18 -12.12
CA MET A 219 -18.92 36.82 -12.67
C MET A 219 -17.49 36.29 -12.63
N ILE A 220 -16.50 37.12 -12.98
CA ILE A 220 -15.08 36.74 -12.95
C ILE A 220 -14.67 36.45 -11.51
N THR A 221 -15.07 37.31 -10.54
CA THR A 221 -14.79 37.06 -9.11
C THR A 221 -15.32 35.70 -8.66
N HIS A 222 -16.59 35.43 -8.98
CA HIS A 222 -17.22 34.17 -8.64
C HIS A 222 -16.52 32.94 -9.27
N LEU A 223 -16.08 33.03 -10.52
CA LEU A 223 -15.30 31.98 -11.19
C LEU A 223 -13.95 31.72 -10.49
N LEU A 224 -13.29 32.77 -9.99
CA LEU A 224 -12.04 32.66 -9.27
C LEU A 224 -12.22 32.02 -7.87
N GLU A 225 -13.35 32.28 -7.22
CA GLU A 225 -13.74 31.64 -5.97
C GLU A 225 -13.98 30.14 -6.18
N ILE A 226 -14.71 29.74 -7.21
CA ILE A 226 -14.95 28.35 -7.57
C ILE A 226 -13.62 27.64 -7.91
N ALA A 227 -12.71 28.30 -8.63
CA ALA A 227 -11.39 27.74 -8.93
C ALA A 227 -10.59 27.46 -7.63
N ARG A 228 -10.70 28.35 -6.63
CA ARG A 228 -10.10 28.15 -5.30
C ARG A 228 -10.69 26.93 -4.59
N GLU A 229 -12.01 26.76 -4.66
CA GLU A 229 -12.69 25.61 -4.07
C GLU A 229 -12.25 24.31 -4.74
N TYR A 230 -12.16 24.30 -6.06
CA TYR A 230 -11.69 23.15 -6.83
C TYR A 230 -10.26 22.71 -6.45
N GLU A 231 -9.36 23.68 -6.18
CA GLU A 231 -8.01 23.39 -5.71
C GLU A 231 -7.95 22.72 -4.32
N GLN A 232 -8.95 22.94 -3.48
CA GLN A 232 -9.03 22.37 -2.14
C GLN A 232 -9.68 20.98 -2.11
N MET A 233 -10.30 20.56 -3.19
CA MET A 233 -10.96 19.25 -3.29
C MET A 233 -9.95 18.11 -3.18
N GLY A 234 -10.28 17.11 -2.38
CA GLY A 234 -9.49 15.87 -2.26
C GLY A 234 -8.12 16.01 -1.59
N ILE A 235 -7.78 17.18 -1.04
CA ILE A 235 -6.51 17.38 -0.31
C ILE A 235 -6.54 16.67 1.05
N SER A 236 -7.71 16.65 1.70
CA SER A 236 -7.89 16.03 3.02
C SER A 236 -8.49 14.64 2.89
N ALA A 237 -8.09 13.72 3.78
CA ALA A 237 -8.78 12.44 3.88
C ALA A 237 -10.24 12.66 4.29
N PRO A 238 -11.20 11.87 3.76
CA PRO A 238 -12.60 11.92 4.17
C PRO A 238 -12.75 11.72 5.67
N VAL A 239 -13.76 12.36 6.24
CA VAL A 239 -14.06 12.30 7.67
C VAL A 239 -15.56 12.11 7.91
N TRP A 240 -15.93 11.74 9.13
CA TRP A 240 -17.34 11.74 9.54
C TRP A 240 -17.79 13.17 9.78
N CYS A 241 -18.74 13.64 8.97
CA CYS A 241 -19.28 14.99 9.01
C CYS A 241 -20.65 14.97 9.70
N ASP A 242 -20.78 15.70 10.81
CA ASP A 242 -22.08 15.92 11.46
C ASP A 242 -22.92 16.89 10.61
N MET A 243 -24.05 16.39 10.12
CA MET A 243 -24.90 17.17 9.20
C MET A 243 -25.73 18.24 9.91
N GLN A 244 -25.97 18.12 11.22
CA GLN A 244 -26.80 19.09 11.97
C GLN A 244 -26.23 20.51 11.95
N PRO A 245 -24.98 20.76 12.42
CA PRO A 245 -24.39 22.09 12.40
C PRO A 245 -24.17 22.59 10.96
N ILE A 246 -23.75 21.72 10.02
CA ILE A 246 -23.50 22.08 8.62
C ILE A 246 -24.77 22.68 7.98
N LEU A 247 -25.93 22.04 8.19
CA LEU A 247 -27.21 22.51 7.65
C LEU A 247 -27.67 23.82 8.28
N ALA A 248 -27.47 23.95 9.60
CA ALA A 248 -27.84 25.17 10.32
C ALA A 248 -27.01 26.37 9.83
N ASP A 249 -25.69 26.19 9.73
CA ASP A 249 -24.75 27.23 9.25
C ASP A 249 -25.09 27.66 7.82
N CYS A 250 -25.27 26.67 6.91
CA CYS A 250 -25.63 26.95 5.51
C CYS A 250 -26.98 27.67 5.39
N ALA A 251 -27.98 27.26 6.15
CA ALA A 251 -29.29 27.92 6.12
C ALA A 251 -29.23 29.37 6.63
N GLN A 252 -28.46 29.61 7.69
CA GLN A 252 -28.26 30.97 8.22
C GLN A 252 -27.51 31.85 7.19
N GLU A 253 -26.47 31.33 6.57
CA GLU A 253 -25.68 32.06 5.58
C GLU A 253 -26.48 32.42 4.32
N VAL A 254 -27.22 31.44 3.76
CA VAL A 254 -27.93 31.63 2.49
C VAL A 254 -29.21 32.42 2.69
N PHE A 255 -30.02 32.13 3.72
CA PHE A 255 -31.35 32.64 3.86
C PHE A 255 -31.50 33.72 4.90
N ALA A 256 -30.58 33.89 5.83
CA ALA A 256 -30.62 34.84 6.92
C ALA A 256 -31.99 34.79 7.69
N GLY A 257 -32.58 33.61 7.84
CA GLY A 257 -33.85 33.37 8.50
C GLY A 257 -35.12 33.60 7.66
N SER A 258 -34.98 33.97 6.36
CA SER A 258 -36.15 34.23 5.48
C SER A 258 -36.87 32.95 5.01
N VAL A 259 -36.20 31.79 5.06
CA VAL A 259 -36.71 30.46 4.66
C VAL A 259 -36.66 29.52 5.83
N LYS A 260 -37.73 28.75 6.06
CA LYS A 260 -37.80 27.79 7.16
C LYS A 260 -37.05 26.50 6.80
N LEU A 261 -36.01 26.17 7.56
CA LEU A 261 -35.37 24.85 7.50
C LEU A 261 -36.14 23.83 8.35
N VAL A 262 -36.62 22.77 7.71
CA VAL A 262 -37.25 21.61 8.38
C VAL A 262 -36.26 20.46 8.33
N ASN A 263 -35.62 20.22 9.46
CA ASN A 263 -34.62 19.18 9.57
C ASN A 263 -35.21 17.91 10.19
N ASN A 264 -35.44 16.89 9.38
CA ASN A 264 -35.95 15.57 9.76
C ASN A 264 -34.88 14.51 9.92
N LEU A 265 -33.59 14.91 10.07
CA LEU A 265 -32.51 13.96 10.32
C LEU A 265 -32.55 13.46 11.77
N PRO A 266 -32.13 12.21 11.98
CA PRO A 266 -31.86 11.71 13.33
C PRO A 266 -30.78 12.56 14.01
N THR A 267 -30.91 12.74 15.34
CA THR A 267 -29.86 13.40 16.13
C THR A 267 -28.56 12.65 16.01
N GLY A 268 -27.43 13.36 15.77
CA GLY A 268 -26.11 12.76 15.59
C GLY A 268 -25.92 12.06 14.23
N PHE A 269 -26.69 12.44 13.21
CA PHE A 269 -26.55 11.87 11.87
C PHE A 269 -25.26 12.38 11.20
N GLU A 270 -24.38 11.45 10.86
CA GLU A 270 -23.09 11.74 10.21
C GLU A 270 -22.97 11.02 8.86
N ILE A 271 -22.31 11.70 7.91
CA ILE A 271 -21.95 11.16 6.59
C ILE A 271 -20.42 11.12 6.50
N PHE A 272 -19.86 9.99 6.03
CA PHE A 272 -18.42 9.89 5.74
C PHE A 272 -18.15 10.51 4.36
N ALA A 273 -17.57 11.71 4.37
CA ALA A 273 -17.39 12.51 3.16
C ALA A 273 -16.16 13.41 3.24
N ASP A 274 -15.80 14.05 2.10
CA ASP A 274 -14.87 15.16 2.11
C ASP A 274 -15.41 16.31 2.97
N LYS A 275 -14.53 17.04 3.68
CA LYS A 275 -14.91 18.19 4.53
C LYS A 275 -15.69 19.27 3.77
N MET A 276 -15.56 19.30 2.45
CA MET A 276 -16.30 20.23 1.60
C MET A 276 -17.76 19.86 1.41
N ILE A 277 -18.31 18.84 2.08
CA ILE A 277 -19.74 18.53 2.02
C ILE A 277 -20.63 19.72 2.44
N GLY A 278 -20.14 20.59 3.32
CA GLY A 278 -20.80 21.86 3.64
C GLY A 278 -21.02 22.74 2.40
N LYS A 279 -20.06 22.76 1.46
CA LYS A 279 -20.23 23.51 0.21
C LYS A 279 -21.27 22.88 -0.72
N VAL A 280 -21.42 21.56 -0.67
CA VAL A 280 -22.52 20.88 -1.37
C VAL A 280 -23.87 21.40 -0.84
N MET A 281 -24.04 21.44 0.48
CA MET A 281 -25.27 21.96 1.10
C MET A 281 -25.50 23.43 0.76
N TYR A 282 -24.46 24.25 0.84
CA TYR A 282 -24.50 25.65 0.43
C TYR A 282 -25.00 25.81 -1.03
N ASN A 283 -24.44 25.05 -1.96
CA ASN A 283 -24.83 25.11 -3.37
C ASN A 283 -26.29 24.67 -3.59
N LEU A 284 -26.78 23.67 -2.88
CA LEU A 284 -28.18 23.25 -2.95
C LEU A 284 -29.14 24.33 -2.40
N PHE A 285 -28.79 24.94 -1.29
CA PHE A 285 -29.59 26.02 -0.68
C PHE A 285 -29.56 27.30 -1.52
N ASP A 286 -28.38 27.67 -2.07
CA ASP A 286 -28.24 28.81 -2.98
C ASP A 286 -29.07 28.61 -4.25
N ASN A 287 -29.08 27.39 -4.81
CA ASN A 287 -29.95 27.04 -5.93
C ASN A 287 -31.44 27.19 -5.58
N ALA A 288 -31.89 26.73 -4.43
CA ALA A 288 -33.26 26.90 -3.99
C ALA A 288 -33.64 28.39 -3.90
N LYS A 289 -32.76 29.22 -3.34
CA LYS A 289 -32.99 30.68 -3.21
C LYS A 289 -33.08 31.37 -4.58
N TYR A 290 -32.25 31.04 -5.53
CA TYR A 290 -32.19 31.77 -6.80
C TYR A 290 -33.11 31.20 -7.88
N HIS A 291 -33.30 29.88 -7.92
CA HIS A 291 -34.05 29.19 -8.94
C HIS A 291 -35.47 28.81 -8.52
N GLY A 292 -35.68 28.65 -7.20
CA GLY A 292 -36.97 28.25 -6.66
C GLY A 292 -38.05 29.34 -6.68
N MET A 293 -37.71 30.60 -7.01
CA MET A 293 -38.57 31.81 -7.09
C MET A 293 -39.23 32.17 -5.76
N HIS A 294 -40.10 31.33 -5.21
CA HIS A 294 -40.91 31.60 -3.98
C HIS A 294 -40.70 30.54 -2.92
N VAL A 295 -39.45 30.18 -2.66
CA VAL A 295 -39.15 29.19 -1.62
C VAL A 295 -39.42 29.74 -0.25
N THR A 296 -40.30 29.05 0.52
CA THR A 296 -40.61 29.37 1.90
C THR A 296 -40.05 28.35 2.89
N ARG A 297 -39.77 27.14 2.39
CA ARG A 297 -39.32 26.02 3.19
C ARG A 297 -38.36 25.14 2.45
N ILE A 298 -37.31 24.70 3.17
CA ILE A 298 -36.45 23.58 2.76
C ILE A 298 -36.61 22.46 3.77
N THR A 299 -36.80 21.25 3.25
CA THR A 299 -36.92 20.03 4.04
C THR A 299 -35.71 19.13 3.78
N VAL A 300 -35.03 18.75 4.86
CA VAL A 300 -33.93 17.77 4.79
C VAL A 300 -34.34 16.50 5.50
N ALA A 301 -34.16 15.35 4.87
CA ALA A 301 -34.52 14.07 5.43
C ALA A 301 -33.50 12.97 5.02
N PHE A 302 -33.49 11.90 5.82
CA PHE A 302 -32.75 10.69 5.52
C PHE A 302 -33.70 9.48 5.51
N SER A 303 -33.56 8.65 4.51
CA SER A 303 -34.29 7.38 4.39
C SER A 303 -33.34 6.29 3.86
N ARG A 304 -33.80 5.04 3.87
CA ARG A 304 -33.06 3.93 3.26
C ARG A 304 -33.92 3.25 2.20
N ASP A 305 -33.28 2.92 1.08
CA ASP A 305 -33.83 2.07 0.04
C ASP A 305 -32.91 0.85 -0.10
N GLY A 306 -33.33 -0.28 0.48
CA GLY A 306 -32.48 -1.44 0.68
C GLY A 306 -31.24 -1.10 1.52
N GLU A 307 -30.06 -1.33 0.96
CA GLU A 307 -28.77 -1.01 1.60
C GLU A 307 -28.31 0.43 1.37
N THR A 308 -28.90 1.15 0.40
CA THR A 308 -28.49 2.50 0.05
C THR A 308 -29.18 3.53 0.94
N GLY A 309 -28.41 4.42 1.55
CA GLY A 309 -28.92 5.61 2.22
C GLY A 309 -29.32 6.69 1.21
N ILE A 310 -30.43 7.35 1.43
CA ILE A 310 -30.90 8.49 0.62
C ILE A 310 -31.00 9.70 1.53
N PHE A 311 -30.08 10.65 1.35
CA PHE A 311 -30.16 11.97 1.98
C PHE A 311 -30.79 12.94 1.00
N SER A 312 -31.93 13.50 1.34
CA SER A 312 -32.71 14.37 0.45
C SER A 312 -32.77 15.80 0.97
N VAL A 313 -32.63 16.74 0.04
CA VAL A 313 -32.85 18.18 0.22
C VAL A 313 -33.95 18.59 -0.73
N GLU A 314 -35.08 19.06 -0.23
CA GLU A 314 -36.29 19.40 -0.98
C GLU A 314 -36.75 20.83 -0.66
N ASP A 315 -36.95 21.64 -1.68
CA ASP A 315 -37.57 22.97 -1.56
C ASP A 315 -39.02 22.95 -2.06
N ASP A 316 -39.79 24.00 -1.73
CA ASP A 316 -41.17 24.20 -2.17
C ASP A 316 -41.29 25.21 -3.32
N GLY A 317 -40.25 25.35 -4.13
CA GLY A 317 -40.19 26.25 -5.28
C GLY A 317 -40.81 25.70 -6.55
N VAL A 318 -40.37 26.22 -7.70
CA VAL A 318 -40.92 25.84 -9.03
C VAL A 318 -40.36 24.49 -9.54
N GLY A 319 -39.33 23.94 -8.92
CA GLY A 319 -38.71 22.67 -9.31
C GLY A 319 -37.90 22.76 -10.61
N VAL A 320 -37.39 21.62 -11.08
CA VAL A 320 -36.57 21.48 -12.27
C VAL A 320 -37.36 20.76 -13.37
N PRO A 321 -37.43 21.32 -14.61
CA PRO A 321 -38.04 20.63 -15.75
C PRO A 321 -37.39 19.26 -16.01
N ASP A 322 -38.21 18.24 -16.35
CA ASP A 322 -37.69 16.87 -16.57
C ASP A 322 -36.62 16.79 -17.66
N SER A 323 -36.72 17.66 -18.72
CA SER A 323 -35.73 17.73 -19.78
C SER A 323 -34.37 18.28 -19.33
N GLU A 324 -34.31 18.94 -18.18
CA GLU A 324 -33.09 19.59 -17.68
C GLU A 324 -32.41 18.80 -16.55
N LYS A 325 -33.13 17.90 -15.86
CA LYS A 325 -32.63 17.17 -14.67
C LYS A 325 -31.27 16.51 -14.85
N SER A 326 -31.02 15.89 -16.00
CA SER A 326 -29.72 15.29 -16.29
C SER A 326 -28.64 16.29 -16.69
N ARG A 327 -29.03 17.49 -17.12
CA ARG A 327 -28.13 18.52 -17.66
C ARG A 327 -27.64 19.50 -16.62
N ILE A 328 -28.42 19.72 -15.55
CA ILE A 328 -28.09 20.71 -14.50
C ILE A 328 -26.78 20.44 -13.77
N PHE A 329 -26.26 19.20 -13.83
CA PHE A 329 -24.95 18.81 -13.28
C PHE A 329 -23.81 18.96 -14.27
N LEU A 330 -24.07 19.33 -15.53
CA LEU A 330 -23.02 19.55 -16.52
C LEU A 330 -22.35 20.92 -16.33
N LYS A 331 -21.04 20.96 -16.58
CA LYS A 331 -20.24 22.18 -16.46
C LYS A 331 -20.78 23.30 -17.37
N GLY A 332 -21.03 24.45 -16.76
CA GLY A 332 -21.48 25.65 -17.52
C GLY A 332 -22.99 25.68 -17.85
N VAL A 333 -23.79 24.78 -17.29
CA VAL A 333 -25.24 24.77 -17.42
C VAL A 333 -25.87 25.48 -16.23
N GLY A 334 -26.65 26.53 -16.45
CA GLY A 334 -27.34 27.33 -15.44
C GLY A 334 -27.25 28.83 -15.70
N SER A 335 -27.99 29.61 -14.91
CA SER A 335 -28.19 31.05 -15.12
C SER A 335 -27.10 31.96 -14.55
N ARG A 336 -26.24 31.46 -13.67
CA ARG A 336 -25.07 32.15 -13.10
C ARG A 336 -23.79 31.60 -13.71
N SER A 337 -22.90 31.04 -12.88
CA SER A 337 -21.67 30.37 -13.38
C SER A 337 -21.96 29.02 -14.00
N GLY A 338 -23.09 28.37 -13.66
CA GLY A 338 -23.40 27.00 -14.06
C GLY A 338 -22.43 25.96 -13.47
N LEU A 339 -21.71 26.29 -12.39
CA LEU A 339 -20.69 25.45 -11.79
C LEU A 339 -21.05 24.90 -10.42
N GLY A 340 -22.06 25.46 -9.72
CA GLY A 340 -22.39 25.06 -8.34
C GLY A 340 -22.82 23.60 -8.20
N LEU A 341 -23.76 23.12 -9.05
CA LEU A 341 -24.19 21.72 -9.03
C LEU A 341 -23.11 20.77 -9.60
N TYR A 342 -22.36 21.21 -10.62
CA TYR A 342 -21.21 20.47 -11.10
C TYR A 342 -20.19 20.25 -9.98
N LEU A 343 -19.83 21.30 -9.25
CA LEU A 343 -18.90 21.22 -8.11
C LEU A 343 -19.47 20.32 -7.00
N ALA A 344 -20.78 20.42 -6.70
CA ALA A 344 -21.42 19.53 -5.74
C ALA A 344 -21.28 18.06 -6.13
N GLN A 345 -21.48 17.72 -7.39
CA GLN A 345 -21.30 16.36 -7.91
C GLN A 345 -19.84 15.89 -7.81
N GLU A 346 -18.86 16.73 -8.17
CA GLU A 346 -17.43 16.42 -8.07
C GLU A 346 -17.01 16.16 -6.60
N ILE A 347 -17.41 17.04 -5.66
CA ILE A 347 -17.10 16.86 -4.23
C ILE A 347 -17.66 15.52 -3.71
N LEU A 348 -18.89 15.20 -4.04
CA LEU A 348 -19.53 13.95 -3.62
C LEU A 348 -18.85 12.73 -4.23
N SER A 349 -18.40 12.82 -5.48
CA SER A 349 -17.74 11.74 -6.20
C SER A 349 -16.41 11.32 -5.57
N LEU A 350 -15.71 12.22 -4.88
CA LEU A 350 -14.44 11.93 -4.17
C LEU A 350 -14.59 10.79 -3.15
N THR A 351 -15.78 10.64 -2.60
CA THR A 351 -16.09 9.60 -1.62
C THR A 351 -17.11 8.58 -2.14
N GLY A 352 -17.34 8.54 -3.45
CA GLY A 352 -18.27 7.58 -4.06
C GLY A 352 -19.75 7.86 -3.81
N LEU A 353 -20.08 9.05 -3.25
CA LEU A 353 -21.46 9.53 -3.13
C LEU A 353 -21.94 10.00 -4.50
N LYS A 354 -23.25 9.86 -4.76
CA LYS A 354 -23.87 10.30 -6.02
C LYS A 354 -25.03 11.24 -5.74
N ILE A 355 -25.26 12.20 -6.60
CA ILE A 355 -26.39 13.13 -6.51
C ILE A 355 -27.29 13.02 -7.74
N ARG A 356 -28.59 13.14 -7.53
CA ARG A 356 -29.60 13.22 -8.59
C ARG A 356 -30.70 14.17 -8.19
N GLU A 357 -31.45 14.67 -9.16
CA GLU A 357 -32.66 15.48 -8.98
C GLU A 357 -33.90 14.63 -9.28
N THR A 358 -34.85 14.56 -8.33
CA THR A 358 -36.04 13.71 -8.38
C THR A 358 -37.33 14.44 -8.07
N GLY A 359 -37.30 15.77 -7.92
CA GLY A 359 -38.49 16.61 -7.63
C GLY A 359 -39.52 16.58 -8.76
N THR A 360 -40.65 17.17 -8.51
CA THR A 360 -41.71 17.29 -9.51
C THR A 360 -41.78 18.74 -10.00
N PRO A 361 -41.68 19.02 -11.30
CA PRO A 361 -41.84 20.36 -11.82
C PRO A 361 -43.13 21.02 -11.32
N GLY A 362 -43.03 22.24 -10.82
CA GLY A 362 -44.15 23.01 -10.20
C GLY A 362 -44.44 22.70 -8.74
N LYS A 363 -43.72 21.77 -8.10
CA LYS A 363 -43.87 21.39 -6.70
C LYS A 363 -42.61 21.58 -5.86
N GLY A 364 -41.52 21.93 -6.45
CA GLY A 364 -40.22 22.09 -5.84
C GLY A 364 -39.13 21.17 -6.42
N ALA A 365 -37.86 21.51 -6.20
CA ALA A 365 -36.76 20.65 -6.54
C ALA A 365 -36.43 19.74 -5.36
N ARG A 366 -36.04 18.50 -5.69
CA ARG A 366 -35.60 17.49 -4.71
C ARG A 366 -34.29 16.87 -5.15
N PHE A 367 -33.23 17.19 -4.44
CA PHE A 367 -31.92 16.61 -4.65
C PHE A 367 -31.71 15.44 -3.69
N GLU A 368 -31.35 14.29 -4.23
CA GLU A 368 -31.08 13.07 -3.46
C GLU A 368 -29.61 12.73 -3.58
N ILE A 369 -28.92 12.63 -2.43
CA ILE A 369 -27.57 12.13 -2.33
C ILE A 369 -27.63 10.66 -1.93
N LEU A 370 -27.14 9.80 -2.81
CA LEU A 370 -27.11 8.36 -2.60
C LEU A 370 -25.85 8.00 -1.82
N ILE A 371 -26.02 7.37 -0.67
CA ILE A 371 -24.97 7.06 0.30
C ILE A 371 -24.78 5.55 0.37
N PRO A 372 -23.58 5.01 0.08
CA PRO A 372 -23.28 3.59 0.28
C PRO A 372 -23.51 3.13 1.74
N PRO A 373 -23.76 1.85 2.00
CA PRO A 373 -24.22 1.32 3.30
C PRO A 373 -23.33 1.69 4.49
N THR A 374 -22.03 1.77 4.30
CA THR A 374 -21.05 2.03 5.38
C THR A 374 -20.68 3.49 5.57
N MET A 375 -21.26 4.39 4.77
CA MET A 375 -20.88 5.81 4.73
C MET A 375 -21.88 6.74 5.44
N SER A 376 -22.87 6.22 6.12
CA SER A 376 -23.76 6.97 7.03
C SER A 376 -23.86 6.26 8.36
N ARG A 377 -23.93 7.04 9.45
CA ARG A 377 -24.13 6.52 10.79
C ARG A 377 -24.92 7.52 11.66
N ILE A 378 -25.46 7.01 12.75
CA ILE A 378 -26.01 7.84 13.83
C ILE A 378 -25.05 7.69 14.99
N ARG A 379 -24.45 8.78 15.43
CA ARG A 379 -23.58 8.82 16.60
C ARG A 379 -24.47 8.75 17.85
N GLU A 380 -24.30 7.72 18.67
CA GLU A 380 -24.88 7.68 20.02
C GLU A 380 -24.20 8.77 20.85
N LEU A 381 -25.02 9.64 21.47
CA LEU A 381 -24.58 10.76 22.31
C LEU A 381 -24.17 10.28 23.70
#